data_f65fdb1f18e35963db0fe17f5f37ae32
#
_entry.id   f65fdb1f18e35963db0fe17f5f37ae32
#
_cell.length_a   1.000
_cell.length_b   1.000
_cell.length_c   1.000
_cell.angle_alpha   90.00
_cell.angle_beta   90.00
_cell.angle_gamma   90.00
#
_symmetry.space_group_name_H-M   'P 1'
#
loop_
_entity.id
_entity.type
_entity.pdbx_description
1 polymer ?
#
loop_
_entity_poly.entity_id
_entity_poly.type
_entity_poly.pdbx_seq_one_letter_code
_entity_poly.pdbx_strand_id
1 'polypeptide(L)'
;MMSRVVTAVVLCLLVAAPAAAQNQPTRLATLFEDIYGPNGLVLSSEDVTLDGSNHAAHFNSAFQSEFRLVNIALTSQLAAIPLPSPGSGFTYKFDSSTGTFVRSTRSFGPILAERGETIGRGRIAVNFAFQSFSFDHLDGVPLVAVPAVFRHDSPELGGGRTDVVSTMNTVEATVSQFSGAVTYGVTDRFDVSLAVPVVRTSLSLLSNARIYRVGTGSNVGVHFFQDPAAIGGYGSSQQFFAEESASGIGDLVVRAKTTLLKEGTRALAAGVDARLPTGDEQNLLGAGAPGLRPFAAFSAAFGAFAPHANVGYQWNGDSVLAGDVYANVKGDLPDQFVYALGTDLSVNERFSLVVDFLGQRVLDSPRLLTTTFTATGAAGSETLPDITFEQVSFWTSSASVGFKANIATRVLLDFNMRFRISENGLVDRVAPLLGVEWSF
;
A
#
# COMPACT_ATOMS: atom_id res chain seq x y z
N MET A 1 15.02 25.69 -28.55
CA MET A 1 15.76 24.86 -27.58
C MET A 1 14.79 24.06 -26.64
N MET A 2 13.66 24.61 -26.23
CA MET A 2 12.62 23.94 -25.40
C MET A 2 11.98 22.70 -26.06
N SER A 3 11.74 22.71 -27.38
CA SER A 3 11.11 21.57 -28.09
C SER A 3 11.94 20.27 -28.02
N ARG A 4 13.26 20.37 -28.03
CA ARG A 4 14.15 19.18 -28.02
C ARG A 4 14.31 18.57 -26.62
N VAL A 5 14.12 19.35 -25.53
CA VAL A 5 14.22 18.85 -24.17
C VAL A 5 12.93 18.11 -23.79
N VAL A 6 11.76 18.64 -24.18
CA VAL A 6 10.47 17.98 -23.95
C VAL A 6 10.39 16.64 -24.71
N THR A 7 10.92 16.61 -25.96
CA THR A 7 10.97 15.37 -26.75
C THR A 7 11.91 14.33 -26.13
N ALA A 8 13.03 14.73 -25.53
CA ALA A 8 13.97 13.82 -24.88
C ALA A 8 13.41 13.23 -23.57
N VAL A 9 12.69 14.02 -22.78
CA VAL A 9 12.04 13.54 -21.53
C VAL A 9 10.89 12.57 -21.83
N VAL A 10 10.09 12.84 -22.86
CA VAL A 10 9.02 11.94 -23.31
C VAL A 10 9.60 10.66 -23.91
N LEU A 11 10.74 10.73 -24.62
CA LEU A 11 11.39 9.54 -25.21
C LEU A 11 12.05 8.64 -24.13
N CYS A 12 12.61 9.22 -23.04
CA CYS A 12 13.15 8.42 -21.94
C CYS A 12 12.07 7.68 -21.12
N LEU A 13 10.85 8.19 -21.08
CA LEU A 13 9.72 7.52 -20.42
C LEU A 13 9.14 6.37 -21.28
N LEU A 14 9.39 6.35 -22.59
CA LEU A 14 8.89 5.33 -23.50
C LEU A 14 9.84 4.12 -23.67
N VAL A 15 11.07 4.16 -23.17
CA VAL A 15 12.07 3.09 -23.40
C VAL A 15 12.12 2.05 -22.27
N ALA A 16 11.37 2.24 -21.17
CA ALA A 16 11.32 1.30 -20.05
C ALA A 16 10.08 0.39 -20.06
N ALA A 17 9.64 -0.08 -21.24
CA ALA A 17 8.70 -1.18 -21.28
C ALA A 17 9.51 -2.50 -21.24
N PRO A 18 9.48 -3.28 -20.15
CA PRO A 18 10.01 -4.62 -20.18
C PRO A 18 9.16 -5.42 -21.18
N ALA A 19 9.81 -6.16 -22.08
CA ALA A 19 9.15 -7.18 -22.88
C ALA A 19 8.57 -8.21 -21.90
N ALA A 20 7.27 -8.14 -21.63
CA ALA A 20 6.57 -9.13 -20.85
C ALA A 20 6.58 -10.43 -21.65
N ALA A 21 7.27 -11.44 -21.16
CA ALA A 21 7.02 -12.81 -21.56
C ALA A 21 5.56 -13.10 -21.18
N GLN A 22 4.71 -13.38 -22.16
CA GLN A 22 3.33 -13.78 -21.97
C GLN A 22 3.28 -15.20 -21.42
N ASN A 23 3.46 -15.34 -20.11
CA ASN A 23 2.89 -16.44 -19.36
C ASN A 23 1.57 -15.96 -18.76
N GLN A 24 0.62 -16.88 -18.51
CA GLN A 24 -0.69 -16.62 -17.91
C GLN A 24 -0.60 -15.51 -16.83
N PRO A 25 -1.49 -14.51 -16.84
CA PRO A 25 -1.35 -13.39 -15.91
C PRO A 25 -1.44 -13.92 -14.47
N THR A 26 -0.32 -13.98 -13.81
CA THR A 26 -0.22 -14.24 -12.38
C THR A 26 -0.94 -13.09 -11.69
N ARG A 27 -1.99 -13.38 -10.93
CA ARG A 27 -2.78 -12.37 -10.24
C ARG A 27 -2.31 -12.31 -8.80
N LEU A 28 -1.50 -11.32 -8.47
CA LEU A 28 -1.06 -11.10 -7.08
C LEU A 28 -2.26 -10.95 -6.13
N ALA A 29 -3.35 -10.38 -6.59
CA ALA A 29 -4.56 -10.18 -5.80
C ALA A 29 -5.30 -11.48 -5.42
N THR A 30 -5.01 -12.60 -6.09
CA THR A 30 -5.59 -13.91 -5.77
C THR A 30 -4.58 -14.91 -5.22
N LEU A 31 -3.32 -14.49 -5.05
CA LEU A 31 -2.22 -15.38 -4.64
C LEU A 31 -2.52 -16.10 -3.31
N PHE A 32 -3.16 -15.40 -2.36
CA PHE A 32 -3.56 -15.98 -1.08
C PHE A 32 -4.60 -17.08 -1.23
N GLU A 33 -5.56 -16.90 -2.12
CA GLU A 33 -6.63 -17.87 -2.36
C GLU A 33 -6.11 -19.04 -3.19
N ASP A 34 -5.18 -18.78 -4.12
CA ASP A 34 -4.61 -19.76 -5.04
C ASP A 34 -3.50 -20.62 -4.42
N ILE A 35 -2.98 -20.26 -3.23
CA ILE A 35 -1.89 -21.01 -2.60
C ILE A 35 -2.21 -22.50 -2.38
N TYR A 36 -3.48 -22.82 -2.17
CA TYR A 36 -3.93 -24.19 -1.97
C TYR A 36 -4.39 -24.87 -3.27
N GLY A 37 -4.25 -24.20 -4.41
CA GLY A 37 -4.67 -24.64 -5.72
C GLY A 37 -6.06 -24.14 -6.14
N PRO A 38 -6.50 -24.41 -7.39
CA PRO A 38 -7.71 -23.83 -7.99
C PRO A 38 -9.02 -24.30 -7.30
N ASN A 39 -8.96 -25.36 -6.52
CA ASN A 39 -10.10 -25.89 -5.76
C ASN A 39 -10.01 -25.55 -4.26
N GLY A 40 -9.06 -24.66 -3.88
CA GLY A 40 -8.77 -24.30 -2.50
C GLY A 40 -8.15 -25.43 -1.70
N LEU A 41 -8.31 -25.43 -0.37
CA LEU A 41 -7.74 -26.45 0.52
C LEU A 41 -8.51 -27.76 0.38
N VAL A 42 -7.98 -28.69 -0.42
CA VAL A 42 -8.54 -30.00 -0.66
C VAL A 42 -7.70 -31.05 0.08
N LEU A 43 -8.34 -31.79 1.00
CA LEU A 43 -7.73 -32.93 1.66
C LEU A 43 -8.00 -34.22 0.86
N SER A 44 -7.23 -35.26 1.12
CA SER A 44 -7.57 -36.62 0.69
C SER A 44 -8.47 -37.27 1.70
N SER A 45 -9.38 -38.14 1.23
CA SER A 45 -10.28 -38.93 2.05
C SER A 45 -10.53 -40.27 1.38
N GLU A 46 -10.54 -41.36 2.18
CA GLU A 46 -11.02 -42.67 1.75
C GLU A 46 -12.52 -42.82 1.95
N ASP A 47 -13.13 -41.91 2.71
CA ASP A 47 -14.55 -41.95 3.04
C ASP A 47 -15.38 -41.32 1.91
N VAL A 48 -16.37 -42.01 1.44
CA VAL A 48 -17.36 -41.56 0.48
C VAL A 48 -18.68 -41.40 1.19
N THR A 49 -19.26 -40.19 1.11
CA THR A 49 -20.57 -39.93 1.73
C THR A 49 -21.68 -40.70 1.05
N LEU A 50 -22.88 -40.82 1.70
CA LEU A 50 -24.03 -41.55 1.16
C LEU A 50 -24.53 -41.02 -0.19
N ASP A 51 -24.24 -39.76 -0.53
CA ASP A 51 -24.55 -39.12 -1.81
C ASP A 51 -23.44 -39.30 -2.87
N GLY A 52 -22.34 -40.01 -2.53
CA GLY A 52 -21.20 -40.23 -3.39
C GLY A 52 -20.20 -39.10 -3.45
N SER A 53 -20.37 -38.01 -2.67
CA SER A 53 -19.39 -36.94 -2.55
C SER A 53 -18.21 -37.37 -1.67
N ASN A 54 -17.02 -36.80 -1.94
CA ASN A 54 -15.82 -37.06 -1.16
C ASN A 54 -15.66 -35.96 -0.09
N HIS A 55 -15.27 -36.33 1.14
CA HIS A 55 -14.99 -35.39 2.23
C HIS A 55 -13.83 -34.40 1.93
N ALA A 56 -13.12 -34.55 0.82
CA ALA A 56 -11.92 -33.81 0.51
C ALA A 56 -12.10 -32.28 0.39
N ALA A 57 -13.27 -31.80 -0.06
CA ALA A 57 -13.48 -30.42 -0.45
C ALA A 57 -14.16 -29.51 0.61
N HIS A 58 -14.37 -30.02 1.83
CA HIS A 58 -15.23 -29.36 2.83
C HIS A 58 -14.57 -28.33 3.76
N PHE A 59 -13.36 -27.89 3.45
CA PHE A 59 -12.62 -26.95 4.30
C PHE A 59 -12.43 -25.57 3.65
N ASN A 60 -13.16 -25.27 2.62
CA ASN A 60 -12.80 -24.22 1.66
C ASN A 60 -13.44 -22.86 1.91
N SER A 61 -14.63 -22.80 2.53
CA SER A 61 -15.48 -21.61 2.48
C SER A 61 -15.06 -20.48 3.42
N ALA A 62 -14.51 -20.81 4.59
CA ALA A 62 -14.18 -19.78 5.59
C ALA A 62 -12.94 -18.96 5.21
N PHE A 63 -11.95 -19.58 4.58
CA PHE A 63 -10.68 -18.93 4.27
C PHE A 63 -10.76 -17.94 3.12
N GLN A 64 -11.49 -18.25 2.07
CA GLN A 64 -11.63 -17.35 0.90
C GLN A 64 -12.26 -16.02 1.28
N SER A 65 -13.21 -16.01 2.23
CA SER A 65 -13.85 -14.78 2.70
C SER A 65 -12.90 -13.87 3.53
N GLU A 66 -11.97 -14.47 4.28
CA GLU A 66 -11.06 -13.74 5.18
C GLU A 66 -9.89 -13.10 4.41
N PHE A 67 -9.35 -13.78 3.38
CA PHE A 67 -8.27 -13.20 2.56
C PHE A 67 -8.68 -12.02 1.69
N ARG A 68 -9.95 -11.91 1.32
CA ARG A 68 -10.48 -10.69 0.70
C ARG A 68 -10.23 -9.45 1.58
N LEU A 69 -10.33 -9.58 2.88
CA LEU A 69 -10.13 -8.49 3.82
C LEU A 69 -8.65 -8.09 3.95
N VAL A 70 -7.72 -9.06 3.80
CA VAL A 70 -6.28 -8.76 3.68
C VAL A 70 -6.01 -7.94 2.42
N ASN A 71 -6.65 -8.27 1.31
CA ASN A 71 -6.53 -7.52 0.07
C ASN A 71 -7.01 -6.07 0.23
N ILE A 72 -8.13 -5.83 0.92
CA ILE A 72 -8.64 -4.48 1.19
C ILE A 72 -7.61 -3.68 2.01
N ALA A 73 -7.04 -4.27 3.06
CA ALA A 73 -6.03 -3.62 3.88
C ALA A 73 -4.80 -3.25 3.05
N LEU A 74 -4.32 -4.16 2.19
CA LEU A 74 -3.19 -3.91 1.30
C LEU A 74 -3.50 -2.77 0.30
N THR A 75 -4.66 -2.81 -0.34
CA THR A 75 -5.05 -1.83 -1.36
C THR A 75 -5.24 -0.45 -0.79
N SER A 76 -5.90 -0.33 0.37
CA SER A 76 -6.07 0.96 1.04
C SER A 76 -4.71 1.60 1.41
N GLN A 77 -3.73 0.79 1.77
CA GLN A 77 -2.37 1.27 2.05
C GLN A 77 -1.62 1.66 0.77
N LEU A 78 -1.76 0.89 -0.31
CA LEU A 78 -1.21 1.26 -1.63
C LEU A 78 -1.81 2.57 -2.14
N ALA A 79 -3.12 2.77 -1.94
CA ALA A 79 -3.80 4.01 -2.27
C ALA A 79 -3.31 5.21 -1.42
N ALA A 80 -2.78 4.95 -0.23
CA ALA A 80 -2.32 5.94 0.73
C ALA A 80 -0.81 6.20 0.69
N ILE A 81 -0.05 5.49 -0.16
CA ILE A 81 1.39 5.75 -0.30
C ILE A 81 1.59 7.23 -0.67
N PRO A 82 2.24 8.03 0.19
CA PRO A 82 2.42 9.44 -0.09
C PRO A 82 3.37 9.62 -1.27
N LEU A 83 2.93 10.37 -2.27
CA LEU A 83 3.83 10.85 -3.32
C LEU A 83 4.64 12.02 -2.76
N PRO A 84 5.95 12.10 -3.08
CA PRO A 84 6.75 13.28 -2.77
C PRO A 84 6.10 14.53 -3.35
N SER A 85 6.17 15.64 -2.61
CA SER A 85 5.61 16.90 -3.09
C SER A 85 6.31 17.38 -4.36
N PRO A 86 5.61 17.49 -5.48
CA PRO A 86 6.25 17.89 -6.74
C PRO A 86 6.68 19.35 -6.79
N GLY A 87 6.18 20.19 -5.87
CA GLY A 87 6.47 21.62 -5.85
C GLY A 87 7.25 22.09 -4.63
N SER A 88 7.92 21.18 -3.93
CA SER A 88 8.49 21.47 -2.61
C SER A 88 9.87 22.15 -2.62
N GLY A 89 10.60 22.14 -3.71
CA GLY A 89 11.98 22.57 -3.75
C GLY A 89 12.19 24.07 -3.86
N PHE A 90 12.39 24.56 -5.05
CA PHE A 90 12.59 25.98 -5.28
C PHE A 90 11.27 26.71 -5.51
N THR A 91 11.04 27.79 -4.77
CA THR A 91 9.97 28.73 -5.02
C THR A 91 10.55 30.08 -5.45
N TYR A 92 9.96 30.70 -6.46
CA TYR A 92 10.44 31.95 -7.02
C TYR A 92 9.37 33.02 -6.93
N LYS A 93 9.84 34.27 -6.75
CA LYS A 93 9.04 35.49 -6.83
C LYS A 93 9.64 36.38 -7.90
N PHE A 94 8.83 36.94 -8.77
CA PHE A 94 9.28 37.97 -9.70
C PHE A 94 9.56 39.28 -8.94
N ASP A 95 10.76 39.78 -9.05
CA ASP A 95 11.15 41.07 -8.50
C ASP A 95 11.11 42.12 -9.65
N SER A 96 10.10 42.98 -9.58
CA SER A 96 9.88 44.03 -10.58
C SER A 96 10.98 45.12 -10.58
N SER A 97 11.72 45.25 -9.48
CA SER A 97 12.81 46.23 -9.38
C SER A 97 14.06 45.81 -10.14
N THR A 98 14.32 44.51 -10.20
CA THR A 98 15.45 43.91 -10.91
C THR A 98 15.07 43.26 -12.23
N GLY A 99 13.75 43.11 -12.51
CA GLY A 99 13.24 42.40 -13.69
C GLY A 99 13.58 40.90 -13.71
N THR A 100 13.95 40.33 -12.58
CA THR A 100 14.43 38.97 -12.46
C THR A 100 13.61 38.15 -11.43
N PHE A 101 13.69 36.81 -11.52
CA PHE A 101 13.13 35.95 -10.52
C PHE A 101 14.14 35.73 -9.40
N VAL A 102 13.74 36.04 -8.16
CA VAL A 102 14.52 35.79 -6.96
C VAL A 102 13.88 34.65 -6.15
N ARG A 103 14.70 33.87 -5.47
CA ARG A 103 14.22 32.77 -4.60
C ARG A 103 13.42 33.37 -3.44
N SER A 104 12.19 32.83 -3.21
CA SER A 104 11.27 33.40 -2.24
C SER A 104 11.50 32.94 -0.80
N THR A 105 12.11 31.75 -0.60
CA THR A 105 12.38 31.16 0.71
C THR A 105 13.81 30.63 0.80
N ARG A 106 14.41 30.65 1.99
CA ARG A 106 15.72 30.02 2.24
C ARG A 106 15.63 28.50 2.31
N SER A 107 14.53 27.99 2.85
CA SER A 107 14.26 26.57 2.99
C SER A 107 13.93 25.92 1.63
N PHE A 108 14.29 24.63 1.49
CA PHE A 108 13.91 23.80 0.34
C PHE A 108 12.56 23.10 0.53
N GLY A 109 11.88 23.31 1.68
CA GLY A 109 10.57 22.82 2.01
C GLY A 109 10.46 21.34 2.31
N PRO A 110 9.22 20.88 2.59
CA PRO A 110 8.95 19.51 2.98
C PRO A 110 9.30 18.50 1.87
N ILE A 111 9.41 17.23 2.24
CA ILE A 111 9.62 16.11 1.32
C ILE A 111 8.30 15.37 1.07
N LEU A 112 7.56 15.05 2.14
CA LEU A 112 6.31 14.30 2.09
C LEU A 112 5.05 15.15 2.25
N ALA A 113 5.20 16.38 2.74
CA ALA A 113 4.11 17.34 2.88
C ALA A 113 4.10 18.37 1.74
N GLU A 114 3.04 19.20 1.66
CA GLU A 114 2.89 20.27 0.69
C GLU A 114 3.16 21.63 1.30
N ARG A 115 3.68 22.56 0.47
CA ARG A 115 3.77 23.98 0.81
C ARG A 115 2.50 24.73 0.47
N GLY A 116 2.28 25.85 1.18
CA GLY A 116 1.28 26.86 0.82
C GLY A 116 1.63 27.68 -0.41
N GLU A 117 2.91 27.71 -0.83
CA GLU A 117 3.35 28.44 -2.02
C GLU A 117 3.31 27.57 -3.28
N THR A 118 3.10 28.25 -4.41
CA THR A 118 3.28 27.73 -5.76
C THR A 118 4.73 27.89 -6.24
N ILE A 119 5.10 27.19 -7.32
CA ILE A 119 6.46 27.30 -7.89
C ILE A 119 6.69 28.63 -8.62
N GLY A 120 5.62 29.33 -8.98
CA GLY A 120 5.67 30.63 -9.69
C GLY A 120 5.37 30.51 -11.18
N ARG A 121 4.87 31.60 -11.77
CA ARG A 121 4.44 31.68 -13.16
C ARG A 121 5.54 31.27 -14.16
N GLY A 122 5.15 30.37 -15.10
CA GLY A 122 6.03 29.93 -16.18
C GLY A 122 7.19 29.04 -15.74
N ARG A 123 7.23 28.62 -14.46
CA ARG A 123 8.24 27.70 -13.93
C ARG A 123 7.82 26.25 -14.15
N ILE A 124 8.83 25.42 -14.33
CA ILE A 124 8.66 23.95 -14.42
C ILE A 124 9.56 23.32 -13.36
N ALA A 125 9.00 22.40 -12.59
CA ALA A 125 9.74 21.50 -11.72
C ALA A 125 9.55 20.07 -12.20
N VAL A 126 10.62 19.29 -12.25
CA VAL A 126 10.61 17.86 -12.53
C VAL A 126 11.19 17.16 -11.32
N ASN A 127 10.48 16.20 -10.80
CA ASN A 127 10.86 15.41 -9.63
C ASN A 127 10.92 13.94 -10.00
N PHE A 128 11.95 13.24 -9.52
CA PHE A 128 12.06 11.80 -9.54
C PHE A 128 12.30 11.32 -8.11
N ALA A 129 11.54 10.32 -7.67
CA ALA A 129 11.72 9.75 -6.36
C ALA A 129 11.58 8.24 -6.39
N PHE A 130 12.38 7.57 -5.57
CA PHE A 130 12.29 6.15 -5.30
C PHE A 130 11.98 5.95 -3.82
N GLN A 131 11.02 5.07 -3.52
CA GLN A 131 10.70 4.62 -2.18
C GLN A 131 10.44 3.12 -2.17
N SER A 132 10.74 2.47 -1.04
CA SER A 132 10.52 1.04 -0.87
C SER A 132 9.90 0.75 0.48
N PHE A 133 8.96 -0.17 0.50
CA PHE A 133 8.21 -0.62 1.67
C PHE A 133 8.36 -2.12 1.80
N SER A 134 8.65 -2.58 3.02
CA SER A 134 8.70 -3.99 3.39
C SER A 134 7.83 -4.19 4.62
N PHE A 135 6.67 -4.81 4.42
CA PHE A 135 5.67 -4.90 5.45
C PHE A 135 5.94 -6.08 6.39
N ASP A 136 5.82 -5.84 7.68
CA ASP A 136 6.11 -6.82 8.73
C ASP A 136 4.92 -7.13 9.66
N HIS A 137 3.93 -6.24 9.74
CA HIS A 137 2.73 -6.42 10.55
C HIS A 137 1.47 -5.92 9.82
N LEU A 138 0.34 -6.54 10.14
CA LEU A 138 -1.00 -6.05 9.79
C LEU A 138 -1.82 -5.96 11.09
N ASP A 139 -2.22 -4.74 11.47
CA ASP A 139 -3.01 -4.46 12.69
C ASP A 139 -2.39 -5.02 13.99
N GLY A 140 -1.07 -5.03 14.07
CA GLY A 140 -0.31 -5.57 15.20
C GLY A 140 -0.06 -7.07 15.11
N VAL A 141 -0.60 -7.78 14.13
CA VAL A 141 -0.32 -9.19 13.88
C VAL A 141 0.94 -9.31 13.01
N PRO A 142 1.98 -10.02 13.48
CA PRO A 142 3.18 -10.25 12.68
C PRO A 142 2.86 -11.04 11.41
N LEU A 143 3.25 -10.54 10.25
CA LEU A 143 3.03 -11.21 8.96
C LEU A 143 3.80 -12.54 8.83
N VAL A 144 4.82 -12.75 9.65
CA VAL A 144 5.57 -14.03 9.71
C VAL A 144 4.82 -15.14 10.46
N ALA A 145 3.68 -14.83 11.11
CA ALA A 145 2.94 -15.78 11.94
C ALA A 145 1.45 -15.45 11.99
N VAL A 146 0.79 -15.45 10.84
CA VAL A 146 -0.66 -15.20 10.71
C VAL A 146 -1.39 -16.54 10.84
N PRO A 147 -2.12 -16.80 11.95
CA PRO A 147 -2.87 -18.04 12.11
C PRO A 147 -4.18 -17.99 11.30
N ALA A 148 -4.68 -19.16 10.92
CA ALA A 148 -6.06 -19.31 10.44
C ALA A 148 -6.56 -20.74 10.69
N VAL A 149 -7.86 -20.89 10.92
CA VAL A 149 -8.50 -22.18 11.15
C VAL A 149 -9.58 -22.43 10.11
N PHE A 150 -9.38 -23.47 9.32
CA PHE A 150 -10.37 -23.96 8.36
C PHE A 150 -11.32 -24.93 9.05
N ARG A 151 -12.59 -24.62 8.99
CA ARG A 151 -13.67 -25.41 9.58
C ARG A 151 -14.30 -26.28 8.51
N HIS A 152 -14.83 -27.41 8.91
CA HIS A 152 -15.65 -28.25 8.06
C HIS A 152 -17.00 -27.57 7.76
N ASP A 153 -17.44 -27.56 6.50
CA ASP A 153 -18.61 -26.80 6.03
C ASP A 153 -19.95 -27.23 6.63
N SER A 154 -20.07 -28.46 7.15
CA SER A 154 -21.33 -29.02 7.71
C SER A 154 -21.09 -29.80 8.99
N PRO A 155 -20.67 -29.14 10.09
CA PRO A 155 -20.33 -29.84 11.34
C PRO A 155 -21.52 -30.52 12.01
N GLU A 156 -22.75 -30.04 11.77
CA GLU A 156 -23.98 -30.57 12.34
C GLU A 156 -24.36 -31.97 11.83
N LEU A 157 -23.82 -32.41 10.70
CA LEU A 157 -24.09 -33.72 10.14
C LEU A 157 -23.28 -34.85 10.78
N GLY A 158 -22.39 -34.58 11.74
CA GLY A 158 -21.60 -35.55 12.49
C GLY A 158 -20.52 -36.27 11.67
N GLY A 159 -19.96 -37.35 12.21
CA GLY A 159 -19.09 -38.26 11.47
C GLY A 159 -17.73 -37.69 11.02
N GLY A 160 -16.99 -37.06 11.92
CA GLY A 160 -15.66 -36.47 11.59
C GLY A 160 -15.73 -35.07 11.06
N ARG A 161 -16.91 -34.51 10.92
CA ARG A 161 -17.16 -33.14 10.41
C ARG A 161 -16.80 -32.03 11.40
N THR A 162 -16.28 -32.37 12.56
CA THR A 162 -15.73 -31.45 13.55
C THR A 162 -14.21 -31.34 13.48
N ASP A 163 -13.56 -32.12 12.61
CA ASP A 163 -12.14 -31.95 12.33
C ASP A 163 -11.88 -30.56 11.75
N VAL A 164 -10.70 -30.00 12.02
CA VAL A 164 -10.27 -28.68 11.51
C VAL A 164 -8.87 -28.76 10.97
N VAL A 165 -8.57 -27.84 10.06
CA VAL A 165 -7.21 -27.60 9.61
C VAL A 165 -6.76 -26.23 10.14
N SER A 166 -5.72 -26.22 10.97
CA SER A 166 -5.06 -24.98 11.37
C SER A 166 -3.87 -24.70 10.46
N THR A 167 -3.73 -23.47 10.04
CA THR A 167 -2.57 -23.00 9.29
C THR A 167 -1.82 -21.91 10.04
N MET A 168 -0.51 -21.91 9.87
CA MET A 168 0.36 -20.80 10.28
C MET A 168 1.01 -20.23 9.02
N ASN A 169 0.67 -18.98 8.69
CA ASN A 169 1.03 -18.39 7.43
C ASN A 169 2.14 -17.35 7.63
N THR A 170 3.18 -17.42 6.81
CA THR A 170 4.21 -16.40 6.68
C THR A 170 3.96 -15.64 5.39
N VAL A 171 3.83 -14.33 5.50
CA VAL A 171 3.57 -13.41 4.39
C VAL A 171 4.73 -12.44 4.29
N GLU A 172 5.39 -12.40 3.15
CA GLU A 172 6.40 -11.40 2.83
C GLU A 172 5.84 -10.52 1.70
N ALA A 173 5.61 -9.24 2.00
CA ALA A 173 5.06 -8.28 1.06
C ALA A 173 6.00 -7.08 0.92
N THR A 174 6.41 -6.79 -0.31
CA THR A 174 7.30 -5.67 -0.64
C THR A 174 6.71 -4.85 -1.76
N VAL A 175 6.70 -3.53 -1.61
CA VAL A 175 6.31 -2.59 -2.66
C VAL A 175 7.44 -1.59 -2.87
N SER A 176 7.95 -1.51 -4.10
CA SER A 176 8.91 -0.49 -4.51
C SER A 176 8.25 0.42 -5.54
N GLN A 177 8.41 1.72 -5.36
CA GLN A 177 7.82 2.72 -6.24
C GLN A 177 8.87 3.71 -6.72
N PHE A 178 8.99 3.83 -8.03
CA PHE A 178 9.69 4.94 -8.68
C PHE A 178 8.64 5.90 -9.24
N SER A 179 8.68 7.17 -8.84
CA SER A 179 7.73 8.18 -9.30
C SER A 179 8.44 9.28 -10.07
N GLY A 180 7.92 9.62 -11.25
CA GLY A 180 8.27 10.84 -11.98
C GLY A 180 7.12 11.84 -11.89
N ALA A 181 7.42 13.11 -11.58
CA ALA A 181 6.41 14.16 -11.53
C ALA A 181 6.87 15.42 -12.25
N VAL A 182 5.93 16.11 -12.88
CA VAL A 182 6.14 17.41 -13.53
C VAL A 182 5.12 18.39 -12.98
N THR A 183 5.59 19.53 -12.51
CA THR A 183 4.75 20.65 -12.07
C THR A 183 4.97 21.85 -12.97
N TYR A 184 3.90 22.51 -13.39
CA TYR A 184 3.91 23.76 -14.14
C TYR A 184 3.18 24.85 -13.38
N GLY A 185 3.89 25.97 -13.14
CA GLY A 185 3.31 27.20 -12.58
C GLY A 185 2.55 27.97 -13.65
N VAL A 186 1.23 27.82 -13.67
CA VAL A 186 0.36 28.50 -14.65
C VAL A 186 0.30 30.01 -14.34
N THR A 187 0.22 30.33 -13.06
CA THR A 187 0.28 31.72 -12.55
C THR A 187 1.16 31.78 -11.32
N ASP A 188 1.35 32.96 -10.72
CA ASP A 188 2.05 33.10 -9.45
C ASP A 188 1.30 32.49 -8.26
N ARG A 189 0.06 32.03 -8.46
CA ARG A 189 -0.79 31.46 -7.43
C ARG A 189 -1.43 30.12 -7.80
N PHE A 190 -1.17 29.60 -9.00
CA PHE A 190 -1.80 28.36 -9.46
C PHE A 190 -0.81 27.46 -10.18
N ASP A 191 -0.69 26.22 -9.68
CA ASP A 191 0.14 25.15 -10.23
C ASP A 191 -0.72 23.97 -10.67
N VAL A 192 -0.26 23.29 -11.72
CA VAL A 192 -0.77 21.96 -12.14
C VAL A 192 0.38 20.97 -12.13
N SER A 193 0.13 19.77 -11.66
CA SER A 193 1.15 18.71 -11.64
C SER A 193 0.58 17.42 -12.18
N LEU A 194 1.45 16.61 -12.77
CA LEU A 194 1.19 15.22 -13.14
C LEU A 194 2.26 14.35 -12.51
N ALA A 195 1.85 13.32 -11.77
CA ALA A 195 2.74 12.29 -11.25
C ALA A 195 2.43 10.94 -11.88
N VAL A 196 3.49 10.22 -12.27
CA VAL A 196 3.46 8.90 -12.92
C VAL A 196 4.30 7.96 -12.07
N PRO A 197 3.70 7.10 -11.25
CA PRO A 197 4.41 6.07 -10.53
C PRO A 197 4.64 4.83 -11.40
N VAL A 198 5.80 4.21 -11.26
CA VAL A 198 6.09 2.84 -11.68
C VAL A 198 6.24 2.02 -10.42
N VAL A 199 5.39 1.02 -10.27
CA VAL A 199 5.28 0.20 -9.06
C VAL A 199 5.80 -1.19 -9.35
N ARG A 200 6.51 -1.76 -8.39
CA ARG A 200 6.81 -3.19 -8.33
C ARG A 200 6.29 -3.74 -7.01
N THR A 201 5.42 -4.72 -7.09
CA THR A 201 4.90 -5.46 -5.94
C THR A 201 5.43 -6.89 -6.00
N SER A 202 5.91 -7.40 -4.87
CA SER A 202 6.33 -8.78 -4.68
C SER A 202 5.64 -9.34 -3.44
N LEU A 203 5.10 -10.54 -3.57
CA LEU A 203 4.38 -11.24 -2.52
C LEU A 203 4.85 -12.68 -2.46
N SER A 204 5.27 -13.14 -1.28
CA SER A 204 5.66 -14.51 -0.99
C SER A 204 4.83 -15.04 0.19
N LEU A 205 4.30 -16.23 0.04
CA LEU A 205 3.40 -16.88 0.99
C LEU A 205 3.90 -18.28 1.29
N LEU A 206 4.05 -18.58 2.58
CA LEU A 206 4.35 -19.91 3.08
C LEU A 206 3.26 -20.30 4.08
N SER A 207 2.51 -21.35 3.81
CA SER A 207 1.47 -21.86 4.71
C SER A 207 1.82 -23.23 5.22
N ASN A 208 1.90 -23.38 6.55
CA ASN A 208 2.09 -24.65 7.23
C ASN A 208 0.73 -25.13 7.77
N ALA A 209 0.11 -26.08 7.10
CA ALA A 209 -1.19 -26.62 7.43
C ALA A 209 -1.06 -27.89 8.29
N ARG A 210 -1.95 -28.03 9.30
CA ARG A 210 -2.04 -29.21 10.16
C ARG A 210 -3.49 -29.58 10.44
N ILE A 211 -3.81 -30.87 10.27
CA ILE A 211 -5.15 -31.43 10.56
C ILE A 211 -5.24 -31.77 12.05
N TYR A 212 -6.31 -31.30 12.69
CA TYR A 212 -6.70 -31.65 14.05
C TYR A 212 -7.96 -32.51 14.00
N ARG A 213 -7.80 -33.83 14.29
CA ARG A 213 -8.84 -34.83 14.17
C ARG A 213 -9.64 -34.94 15.46
N VAL A 214 -10.36 -33.89 15.85
CA VAL A 214 -11.19 -33.86 17.05
C VAL A 214 -12.46 -34.67 16.90
N GLY A 215 -12.93 -34.90 15.67
CA GLY A 215 -14.08 -35.72 15.33
C GLY A 215 -13.71 -37.16 14.99
N THR A 216 -12.75 -37.33 14.07
CA THR A 216 -12.36 -38.65 13.53
C THR A 216 -11.34 -39.40 14.40
N GLY A 217 -10.62 -38.70 15.26
CA GLY A 217 -9.64 -39.26 16.18
C GLY A 217 -8.56 -40.09 15.50
N SER A 218 -8.54 -41.41 15.76
CA SER A 218 -7.56 -42.34 15.18
C SER A 218 -7.87 -42.75 13.74
N ASN A 219 -9.06 -42.43 13.21
CA ASN A 219 -9.41 -42.73 11.81
C ASN A 219 -8.78 -41.76 10.85
N VAL A 220 -7.49 -41.99 10.55
CA VAL A 220 -6.66 -41.08 9.73
C VAL A 220 -7.06 -41.05 8.25
N GLY A 221 -7.78 -42.06 7.76
CA GLY A 221 -8.21 -42.16 6.37
C GLY A 221 -9.37 -41.24 6.00
N VAL A 222 -10.03 -40.57 6.97
CA VAL A 222 -11.14 -39.65 6.69
C VAL A 222 -10.62 -38.32 6.17
N HIS A 223 -9.59 -37.78 6.82
CA HIS A 223 -8.97 -36.50 6.41
C HIS A 223 -7.44 -36.60 6.50
N PHE A 224 -6.74 -36.48 5.38
CA PHE A 224 -5.29 -36.55 5.36
C PHE A 224 -4.70 -35.75 4.21
N PHE A 225 -3.44 -35.34 4.34
CA PHE A 225 -2.61 -34.96 3.23
C PHE A 225 -1.89 -36.18 2.69
N GLN A 226 -1.74 -36.31 1.38
CA GLN A 226 -0.95 -37.39 0.80
C GLN A 226 0.53 -37.19 1.14
N ASP A 227 1.09 -38.09 1.95
CA ASP A 227 2.48 -38.05 2.36
C ASP A 227 3.11 -39.45 2.24
N PRO A 228 3.92 -39.71 1.20
CA PRO A 228 4.58 -41.01 1.02
C PRO A 228 5.49 -41.42 2.20
N ALA A 229 5.93 -40.48 3.04
CA ALA A 229 6.76 -40.75 4.20
C ALA A 229 5.93 -41.15 5.45
N ALA A 230 4.63 -40.88 5.45
CA ALA A 230 3.74 -41.23 6.53
C ALA A 230 3.29 -42.69 6.42
N ILE A 231 3.00 -43.33 7.57
CA ILE A 231 2.47 -44.68 7.61
C ILE A 231 1.13 -44.74 6.86
N GLY A 232 1.03 -45.60 5.85
CA GLY A 232 -0.12 -45.74 4.98
C GLY A 232 -0.35 -44.56 4.02
N GLY A 233 0.55 -43.57 3.97
CA GLY A 233 0.38 -42.38 3.14
C GLY A 233 -0.46 -41.26 3.78
N TYR A 234 -0.90 -41.43 5.05
CA TYR A 234 -1.84 -40.53 5.74
C TYR A 234 -1.12 -39.40 6.49
N GLY A 235 -0.68 -38.38 5.79
CA GLY A 235 -0.06 -37.20 6.40
C GLY A 235 -1.03 -36.35 7.22
N SER A 236 -0.56 -35.79 8.33
CA SER A 236 -1.33 -34.86 9.16
C SER A 236 -0.95 -33.40 8.96
N SER A 237 0.09 -33.12 8.19
CA SER A 237 0.57 -31.76 7.90
C SER A 237 1.07 -31.65 6.47
N GLN A 238 0.95 -30.45 5.91
CA GLN A 238 1.47 -30.12 4.58
C GLN A 238 1.89 -28.68 4.55
N GLN A 239 2.93 -28.40 3.76
CA GLN A 239 3.41 -27.04 3.49
C GLN A 239 3.02 -26.65 2.07
N PHE A 240 2.53 -25.42 1.94
CA PHE A 240 2.18 -24.79 0.67
C PHE A 240 3.03 -23.53 0.52
N PHE A 241 3.45 -23.24 -0.70
CA PHE A 241 4.28 -22.07 -1.03
C PHE A 241 3.84 -21.47 -2.34
N ALA A 242 3.75 -20.14 -2.38
CA ALA A 242 3.54 -19.36 -3.58
C ALA A 242 4.36 -18.07 -3.51
N GLU A 243 4.98 -17.70 -4.61
CA GLU A 243 5.75 -16.45 -4.72
C GLU A 243 5.52 -15.86 -6.11
N GLU A 244 5.16 -14.57 -6.13
CA GLU A 244 4.91 -13.85 -7.37
C GLU A 244 5.34 -12.39 -7.27
N SER A 245 5.65 -11.79 -8.41
CA SER A 245 5.95 -10.36 -8.50
C SER A 245 5.46 -9.76 -9.81
N ALA A 246 4.99 -8.53 -9.74
CA ALA A 246 4.59 -7.75 -10.90
C ALA A 246 5.24 -6.37 -10.88
N SER A 247 5.39 -5.77 -12.05
CA SER A 247 5.86 -4.39 -12.18
C SER A 247 5.19 -3.71 -13.37
N GLY A 248 4.85 -2.44 -13.21
CA GLY A 248 4.19 -1.66 -14.26
C GLY A 248 3.90 -0.24 -13.84
N ILE A 249 3.17 0.48 -14.67
CA ILE A 249 2.68 1.82 -14.34
C ILE A 249 1.59 1.67 -13.27
N GLY A 250 1.69 2.49 -12.24
CA GLY A 250 0.68 2.59 -11.19
C GLY A 250 -0.43 3.61 -11.53
N ASP A 251 -1.15 4.05 -10.52
CA ASP A 251 -2.22 5.04 -10.69
C ASP A 251 -1.64 6.44 -10.92
N LEU A 252 -1.99 7.05 -12.04
CA LEU A 252 -1.61 8.43 -12.35
C LEU A 252 -2.30 9.40 -11.40
N VAL A 253 -1.58 10.45 -10.97
CA VAL A 253 -2.15 11.51 -10.15
C VAL A 253 -2.01 12.86 -10.84
N VAL A 254 -3.14 13.52 -11.03
CA VAL A 254 -3.22 14.91 -11.50
C VAL A 254 -3.53 15.80 -10.31
N ARG A 255 -2.73 16.84 -10.10
CA ARG A 255 -2.89 17.82 -9.03
C ARG A 255 -3.16 19.21 -9.58
N ALA A 256 -4.08 19.91 -8.95
CA ALA A 256 -4.26 21.35 -9.08
C ALA A 256 -4.14 21.99 -7.70
N LYS A 257 -3.29 23.03 -7.57
CA LYS A 257 -3.05 23.74 -6.31
C LYS A 257 -3.10 25.24 -6.53
N THR A 258 -3.76 25.96 -5.62
CA THR A 258 -3.80 27.42 -5.63
C THR A 258 -3.42 28.00 -4.27
N THR A 259 -2.55 29.00 -4.27
CA THR A 259 -2.26 29.80 -3.08
C THR A 259 -3.38 30.81 -2.86
N LEU A 260 -4.15 30.60 -1.79
CA LEU A 260 -5.30 31.45 -1.43
C LEU A 260 -4.83 32.73 -0.75
N LEU A 261 -3.93 32.59 0.23
CA LEU A 261 -3.38 33.70 1.02
C LEU A 261 -1.85 33.63 1.02
N LYS A 262 -1.23 34.77 0.82
CA LYS A 262 0.23 34.93 0.96
C LYS A 262 0.53 36.30 1.56
N GLU A 263 1.00 36.28 2.80
CA GLU A 263 1.33 37.47 3.58
C GLU A 263 2.73 37.32 4.17
N GLY A 264 3.67 38.14 3.68
CA GLY A 264 5.07 38.07 4.09
C GLY A 264 5.65 36.65 3.87
N THR A 265 5.94 35.95 4.97
CA THR A 265 6.52 34.60 4.97
C THR A 265 5.48 33.49 5.21
N ARG A 266 4.19 33.83 5.24
CA ARG A 266 3.09 32.87 5.47
C ARG A 266 2.32 32.65 4.18
N ALA A 267 1.94 31.41 3.93
CA ALA A 267 1.13 31.05 2.79
C ALA A 267 0.11 29.96 3.17
N LEU A 268 -1.09 30.08 2.63
CA LEU A 268 -2.15 29.08 2.71
C LEU A 268 -2.58 28.73 1.28
N ALA A 269 -2.61 27.46 0.97
CA ALA A 269 -3.09 26.93 -0.30
C ALA A 269 -4.23 25.95 -0.10
N ALA A 270 -5.06 25.82 -1.13
CA ALA A 270 -5.96 24.70 -1.33
C ALA A 270 -5.60 23.99 -2.64
N GLY A 271 -5.89 22.71 -2.68
CA GLY A 271 -5.67 21.91 -3.89
C GLY A 271 -6.55 20.69 -3.95
N VAL A 272 -6.47 20.00 -5.05
CA VAL A 272 -7.14 18.74 -5.29
C VAL A 272 -6.20 17.79 -6.05
N ASP A 273 -6.12 16.55 -5.59
CA ASP A 273 -5.51 15.44 -6.31
C ASP A 273 -6.61 14.57 -6.89
N ALA A 274 -6.50 14.26 -8.17
CA ALA A 274 -7.32 13.26 -8.85
C ALA A 274 -6.44 12.05 -9.19
N ARG A 275 -6.70 10.92 -8.56
CA ARG A 275 -6.06 9.63 -8.88
C ARG A 275 -6.89 8.93 -9.95
N LEU A 276 -6.21 8.55 -11.03
CA LEU A 276 -6.78 7.81 -12.14
C LEU A 276 -6.39 6.33 -12.00
N PRO A 277 -7.32 5.38 -12.05
CA PRO A 277 -7.06 3.96 -11.90
C PRO A 277 -6.42 3.40 -13.19
N THR A 278 -5.15 3.69 -13.39
CA THR A 278 -4.38 3.29 -14.58
C THR A 278 -3.45 2.11 -14.29
N GLY A 279 -3.21 1.82 -13.01
CA GLY A 279 -2.44 0.65 -12.59
C GLY A 279 -3.25 -0.64 -12.75
N ASP A 280 -2.54 -1.76 -12.86
CA ASP A 280 -3.14 -3.09 -12.88
C ASP A 280 -3.47 -3.51 -11.43
N GLU A 281 -4.74 -3.38 -11.04
CA GLU A 281 -5.21 -3.70 -9.70
C GLU A 281 -5.08 -5.19 -9.39
N GLN A 282 -5.25 -6.07 -10.37
CA GLN A 282 -5.14 -7.51 -10.14
C GLN A 282 -3.72 -7.95 -9.82
N ASN A 283 -2.73 -7.15 -10.22
CA ASN A 283 -1.32 -7.31 -9.88
C ASN A 283 -0.85 -6.32 -8.79
N LEU A 284 -1.76 -5.70 -8.05
CA LEU A 284 -1.49 -4.78 -6.95
C LEU A 284 -0.57 -3.60 -7.35
N LEU A 285 -0.65 -3.15 -8.61
CA LEU A 285 0.09 -2.00 -9.13
C LEU A 285 -0.67 -0.68 -9.01
N GLY A 286 -1.95 -0.75 -8.67
CA GLY A 286 -2.85 0.38 -8.44
C GLY A 286 -4.02 -0.01 -7.56
N ALA A 287 -4.83 0.97 -7.17
CA ALA A 287 -5.99 0.76 -6.31
C ALA A 287 -7.21 0.22 -7.05
N GLY A 288 -7.21 0.23 -8.39
CA GLY A 288 -8.35 -0.15 -9.22
C GLY A 288 -9.58 0.77 -9.08
N ALA A 289 -9.44 1.87 -8.35
CA ALA A 289 -10.50 2.83 -8.08
C ALA A 289 -10.05 4.26 -8.35
N PRO A 290 -10.93 5.12 -8.90
CA PRO A 290 -10.66 6.55 -8.93
C PRO A 290 -10.58 7.10 -7.50
N GLY A 291 -9.82 8.16 -7.32
CA GLY A 291 -9.73 8.83 -6.03
C GLY A 291 -9.71 10.33 -6.19
N LEU A 292 -10.30 11.04 -5.23
CA LEU A 292 -10.29 12.50 -5.19
C LEU A 292 -9.86 12.96 -3.79
N ARG A 293 -8.82 13.80 -3.73
CA ARG A 293 -8.30 14.31 -2.46
C ARG A 293 -8.24 15.84 -2.46
N PRO A 294 -9.31 16.55 -2.08
CA PRO A 294 -9.17 17.93 -1.68
C PRO A 294 -8.26 18.07 -0.45
N PHE A 295 -7.41 19.09 -0.45
CA PHE A 295 -6.49 19.36 0.65
C PHE A 295 -6.26 20.86 0.87
N ALA A 296 -5.83 21.19 2.09
CA ALA A 296 -5.28 22.48 2.43
C ALA A 296 -3.83 22.33 2.90
N ALA A 297 -2.99 23.31 2.56
CA ALA A 297 -1.58 23.35 2.93
C ALA A 297 -1.24 24.73 3.47
N PHE A 298 -0.66 24.77 4.66
CA PHE A 298 -0.13 25.98 5.30
C PHE A 298 1.38 25.87 5.41
N SER A 299 2.07 26.97 5.16
CA SER A 299 3.50 27.10 5.43
C SER A 299 3.84 28.49 5.96
N ALA A 300 4.86 28.57 6.80
CA ALA A 300 5.41 29.83 7.29
C ALA A 300 6.93 29.72 7.37
N ALA A 301 7.65 30.85 7.30
CA ALA A 301 9.10 30.88 7.47
C ALA A 301 9.50 31.92 8.51
N PHE A 302 10.28 31.51 9.51
CA PHE A 302 10.81 32.31 10.61
C PHE A 302 12.35 32.17 10.61
N GLY A 303 13.01 32.95 9.76
CA GLY A 303 14.44 32.82 9.54
C GLY A 303 14.84 31.49 8.90
N ALA A 304 15.55 30.64 9.66
CA ALA A 304 15.94 29.31 9.22
C ALA A 304 14.85 28.23 9.44
N PHE A 305 13.86 28.50 10.28
CA PHE A 305 12.81 27.57 10.66
C PHE A 305 11.56 27.79 9.81
N ALA A 306 11.06 26.75 9.17
CA ALA A 306 9.90 26.85 8.29
C ALA A 306 8.88 25.73 8.58
N PRO A 307 7.93 25.97 9.52
CA PRO A 307 6.85 25.02 9.81
C PRO A 307 5.85 24.93 8.66
N HIS A 308 5.26 23.76 8.52
CA HIS A 308 4.21 23.48 7.56
C HIS A 308 3.16 22.52 8.15
N ALA A 309 1.95 22.60 7.62
CA ALA A 309 0.85 21.73 8.01
C ALA A 309 -0.04 21.46 6.81
N ASN A 310 -0.52 20.22 6.68
CA ASN A 310 -1.46 19.82 5.65
C ASN A 310 -2.62 19.05 6.26
N VAL A 311 -3.77 19.16 5.61
CA VAL A 311 -4.95 18.37 5.91
C VAL A 311 -5.68 18.07 4.61
N GLY A 312 -6.21 16.85 4.48
CA GLY A 312 -6.97 16.45 3.29
C GLY A 312 -7.93 15.32 3.60
N TYR A 313 -8.89 15.15 2.71
CA TYR A 313 -9.81 14.02 2.73
C TYR A 313 -9.68 13.27 1.40
N GLN A 314 -9.34 12.00 1.46
CA GLN A 314 -9.24 11.11 0.31
C GLN A 314 -10.55 10.36 0.19
N TRP A 315 -11.36 10.71 -0.80
CA TRP A 315 -12.46 9.89 -1.25
C TRP A 315 -11.93 8.83 -2.25
N ASN A 316 -12.37 7.58 -2.09
CA ASN A 316 -12.05 6.48 -2.97
C ASN A 316 -13.34 5.94 -3.60
N GLY A 317 -13.26 5.47 -4.84
CA GLY A 317 -14.36 4.77 -5.50
C GLY A 317 -14.27 3.26 -5.32
N ASP A 318 -15.11 2.54 -6.04
CA ASP A 318 -15.20 1.08 -5.97
C ASP A 318 -14.04 0.40 -6.70
N SER A 319 -13.51 -0.67 -6.09
CA SER A 319 -12.45 -1.53 -6.64
C SER A 319 -12.82 -3.00 -6.52
N VAL A 320 -12.34 -3.82 -7.44
CA VAL A 320 -12.46 -5.28 -7.33
C VAL A 320 -11.67 -5.82 -6.14
N LEU A 321 -10.62 -5.11 -5.70
CA LEU A 321 -9.82 -5.50 -4.54
C LEU A 321 -10.55 -5.32 -3.20
N ALA A 322 -11.59 -4.49 -3.16
CA ALA A 322 -12.50 -4.36 -2.03
C ALA A 322 -13.75 -5.23 -2.17
N GLY A 323 -13.90 -5.91 -3.29
CA GLY A 323 -15.02 -6.80 -3.61
C GLY A 323 -14.60 -8.25 -3.78
N ASP A 324 -14.93 -8.82 -4.92
CA ASP A 324 -14.56 -10.18 -5.32
C ASP A 324 -13.76 -10.13 -6.63
N VAL A 325 -12.47 -10.45 -6.55
CA VAL A 325 -11.55 -10.39 -7.70
C VAL A 325 -11.91 -11.45 -8.76
N TYR A 326 -12.36 -12.64 -8.33
CA TYR A 326 -12.73 -13.71 -9.26
C TYR A 326 -14.04 -13.43 -9.99
N ALA A 327 -15.05 -12.97 -9.25
CA ALA A 327 -16.34 -12.61 -9.83
C ALA A 327 -16.34 -11.23 -10.50
N ASN A 328 -15.23 -10.50 -10.43
CA ASN A 328 -15.10 -9.11 -10.90
C ASN A 328 -16.18 -8.18 -10.30
N VAL A 329 -16.54 -8.44 -9.06
CA VAL A 329 -17.50 -7.61 -8.28
C VAL A 329 -16.72 -6.56 -7.52
N LYS A 330 -17.09 -5.30 -7.69
CA LYS A 330 -16.46 -4.17 -7.00
C LYS A 330 -17.08 -3.94 -5.64
N GLY A 331 -16.26 -3.52 -4.69
CA GLY A 331 -16.64 -3.02 -3.37
C GLY A 331 -16.05 -1.65 -3.12
N ASP A 332 -16.59 -0.92 -2.16
CA ASP A 332 -16.16 0.42 -1.78
C ASP A 332 -14.81 0.37 -1.05
N LEU A 333 -13.83 1.13 -1.55
CA LEU A 333 -12.53 1.26 -0.88
C LEU A 333 -12.64 2.28 0.27
N PRO A 334 -12.09 1.98 1.45
CA PRO A 334 -12.16 2.89 2.60
C PRO A 334 -11.65 4.30 2.29
N ASP A 335 -12.45 5.28 2.65
CA ASP A 335 -12.06 6.68 2.61
C ASP A 335 -11.05 7.02 3.70
N GLN A 336 -10.32 8.12 3.54
CA GLN A 336 -9.27 8.48 4.47
C GLN A 336 -9.24 9.98 4.76
N PHE A 337 -9.11 10.33 6.02
CA PHE A 337 -8.70 11.65 6.44
C PHE A 337 -7.19 11.65 6.65
N VAL A 338 -6.46 12.56 5.99
CA VAL A 338 -4.99 12.60 6.03
C VAL A 338 -4.50 13.94 6.57
N TYR A 339 -3.42 13.91 7.34
CA TYR A 339 -2.76 15.13 7.81
C TYR A 339 -1.25 14.96 7.88
N ALA A 340 -0.55 16.07 7.76
CA ALA A 340 0.88 16.17 7.98
C ALA A 340 1.21 17.45 8.75
N LEU A 341 2.14 17.35 9.68
CA LEU A 341 2.70 18.45 10.46
C LEU A 341 4.20 18.33 10.44
N GLY A 342 4.91 19.41 10.14
CA GLY A 342 6.36 19.29 10.09
C GLY A 342 7.06 20.63 10.05
N THR A 343 8.37 20.55 9.92
CA THR A 343 9.23 21.71 9.76
C THR A 343 10.45 21.35 8.96
N ASP A 344 10.92 22.31 8.21
CA ASP A 344 12.24 22.28 7.62
C ASP A 344 13.13 23.36 8.24
N LEU A 345 14.38 22.99 8.50
CA LEU A 345 15.41 23.83 9.08
C LEU A 345 16.52 24.07 8.06
N SER A 346 16.64 25.31 7.59
CA SER A 346 17.75 25.70 6.71
C SER A 346 19.05 25.79 7.51
N VAL A 347 19.92 24.80 7.38
CA VAL A 347 21.24 24.78 8.02
C VAL A 347 22.17 25.79 7.34
N ASN A 348 22.13 25.86 6.02
CA ASN A 348 22.82 26.83 5.19
C ASN A 348 22.10 27.00 3.84
N GLU A 349 22.67 27.76 2.90
CA GLU A 349 22.05 28.01 1.59
C GLU A 349 21.94 26.79 0.69
N ARG A 350 22.62 25.69 1.02
CA ARG A 350 22.66 24.46 0.23
C ARG A 350 22.07 23.25 0.92
N PHE A 351 21.72 23.36 2.21
CA PHE A 351 21.31 22.20 2.98
C PHE A 351 20.17 22.53 3.96
N SER A 352 19.12 21.74 3.94
CA SER A 352 18.00 21.83 4.87
C SER A 352 17.71 20.44 5.48
N LEU A 353 17.44 20.39 6.77
CA LEU A 353 16.89 19.23 7.46
C LEU A 353 15.37 19.32 7.41
N VAL A 354 14.69 18.17 7.33
CA VAL A 354 13.23 18.08 7.29
C VAL A 354 12.78 17.06 8.31
N VAL A 355 11.76 17.41 9.10
CA VAL A 355 11.10 16.51 10.04
C VAL A 355 9.60 16.64 9.84
N ASP A 356 8.92 15.52 9.57
CA ASP A 356 7.48 15.45 9.38
C ASP A 356 6.85 14.42 10.31
N PHE A 357 5.64 14.71 10.78
CA PHE A 357 4.71 13.78 11.39
C PHE A 357 3.52 13.63 10.46
N LEU A 358 3.28 12.40 10.02
CA LEU A 358 2.24 12.04 9.06
C LEU A 358 1.21 11.16 9.75
N GLY A 359 -0.05 11.40 9.50
CA GLY A 359 -1.11 10.56 10.03
C GLY A 359 -2.29 10.47 9.08
N GLN A 360 -3.02 9.39 9.24
CA GLN A 360 -4.28 9.19 8.53
C GLN A 360 -5.29 8.47 9.42
N ARG A 361 -6.56 8.76 9.22
CA ARG A 361 -7.67 7.98 9.73
C ARG A 361 -8.31 7.26 8.56
N VAL A 362 -8.20 5.94 8.57
CA VAL A 362 -8.91 5.07 7.63
C VAL A 362 -10.32 4.88 8.17
N LEU A 363 -11.32 5.09 7.33
CA LEU A 363 -12.72 5.07 7.72
C LEU A 363 -13.34 3.75 7.30
N ASP A 364 -14.10 3.15 8.22
CA ASP A 364 -14.93 1.98 7.95
C ASP A 364 -14.18 0.88 7.16
N SER A 365 -13.06 0.42 7.69
CA SER A 365 -12.17 -0.55 7.05
C SER A 365 -12.09 -1.84 7.86
N PRO A 366 -11.96 -3.00 7.22
CA PRO A 366 -11.66 -4.25 7.92
C PRO A 366 -10.36 -4.14 8.69
N ARG A 367 -10.40 -4.49 9.96
CA ARG A 367 -9.25 -4.58 10.85
C ARG A 367 -9.05 -6.01 11.29
N LEU A 368 -7.81 -6.51 11.15
CA LEU A 368 -7.41 -7.84 11.57
C LEU A 368 -7.28 -7.91 13.10
N LEU A 369 -7.89 -8.93 13.71
CA LEU A 369 -7.77 -9.21 15.13
C LEU A 369 -7.37 -10.67 15.34
N THR A 370 -6.53 -10.92 16.34
CA THR A 370 -6.22 -12.28 16.79
C THR A 370 -7.33 -12.80 17.70
N THR A 371 -7.73 -14.04 17.48
CA THR A 371 -8.72 -14.75 18.30
C THR A 371 -8.29 -16.19 18.51
N THR A 372 -9.14 -16.99 19.11
CA THR A 372 -8.96 -18.45 19.21
C THR A 372 -10.23 -19.15 18.79
N PHE A 373 -10.08 -20.29 18.12
CA PHE A 373 -11.16 -21.18 17.80
C PHE A 373 -11.02 -22.49 18.61
N THR A 374 -12.09 -22.92 19.27
CA THR A 374 -12.12 -24.20 19.96
C THR A 374 -12.92 -25.21 19.15
N ALA A 375 -12.20 -26.15 18.54
CA ALA A 375 -12.80 -27.31 17.87
C ALA A 375 -13.14 -28.40 18.92
N THR A 376 -14.36 -28.91 18.88
CA THR A 376 -14.82 -29.96 19.80
C THR A 376 -15.49 -31.08 19.02
N GLY A 377 -15.11 -32.33 19.30
CA GLY A 377 -15.65 -33.49 18.65
C GLY A 377 -15.60 -34.74 19.54
N ALA A 378 -15.97 -35.89 18.99
CA ALA A 378 -16.01 -37.16 19.72
C ALA A 378 -14.63 -37.61 20.25
N ALA A 379 -13.55 -37.20 19.63
CA ALA A 379 -12.18 -37.56 20.00
C ALA A 379 -11.50 -36.54 20.95
N GLY A 380 -12.16 -35.43 21.26
CA GLY A 380 -11.62 -34.44 22.17
C GLY A 380 -11.93 -33.01 21.79
N SER A 381 -11.15 -32.05 22.35
CA SER A 381 -11.27 -30.64 22.10
C SER A 381 -9.86 -30.00 21.96
N GLU A 382 -9.71 -29.12 20.99
CA GLU A 382 -8.47 -28.37 20.74
C GLU A 382 -8.81 -26.88 20.61
N THR A 383 -8.01 -26.05 21.27
CA THR A 383 -8.11 -24.59 21.14
C THR A 383 -6.92 -24.08 20.31
N LEU A 384 -7.20 -23.47 19.19
CA LEU A 384 -6.24 -23.08 18.18
C LEU A 384 -6.24 -21.55 17.99
N PRO A 385 -5.08 -20.94 17.72
CA PRO A 385 -5.03 -19.54 17.34
C PRO A 385 -5.71 -19.32 15.99
N ASP A 386 -6.47 -18.24 15.88
CA ASP A 386 -7.24 -17.88 14.71
C ASP A 386 -7.28 -16.37 14.54
N ILE A 387 -7.81 -15.89 13.42
CA ILE A 387 -8.03 -14.47 13.13
C ILE A 387 -9.51 -14.19 12.92
N THR A 388 -9.87 -12.96 13.10
CA THR A 388 -11.18 -12.42 12.74
C THR A 388 -11.04 -10.98 12.28
N PHE A 389 -12.08 -10.43 11.65
CA PHE A 389 -12.09 -9.06 11.19
C PHE A 389 -13.23 -8.28 11.84
N GLU A 390 -12.94 -7.02 12.16
CA GLU A 390 -13.91 -6.06 12.66
C GLU A 390 -13.94 -4.85 11.73
N GLN A 391 -15.13 -4.43 11.32
CA GLN A 391 -15.32 -3.21 10.52
C GLN A 391 -15.21 -1.99 11.44
N VAL A 392 -14.15 -1.20 11.31
CA VAL A 392 -13.88 -0.08 12.23
C VAL A 392 -13.02 1.01 11.58
N SER A 393 -13.15 2.23 12.06
CA SER A 393 -12.24 3.33 11.69
C SER A 393 -11.05 3.39 12.65
N PHE A 394 -9.84 3.49 12.10
CA PHE A 394 -8.62 3.52 12.91
C PHE A 394 -7.63 4.59 12.46
N TRP A 395 -6.74 4.98 13.36
CA TRP A 395 -5.65 5.92 13.08
C TRP A 395 -4.36 5.19 12.80
N THR A 396 -3.61 5.72 11.82
CA THR A 396 -2.22 5.34 11.59
C THR A 396 -1.33 6.58 11.63
N SER A 397 -0.10 6.43 12.09
CA SER A 397 0.84 7.54 12.19
C SER A 397 2.27 7.10 11.94
N SER A 398 3.06 8.02 11.40
CA SER A 398 4.49 7.86 11.18
C SER A 398 5.23 9.18 11.37
N ALA A 399 6.49 9.13 11.77
CA ALA A 399 7.41 10.24 11.73
C ALA A 399 8.40 10.07 10.58
N SER A 400 8.89 11.16 10.03
CA SER A 400 9.97 11.10 9.05
C SER A 400 11.06 12.11 9.36
N VAL A 401 12.29 11.74 9.03
CA VAL A 401 13.47 12.61 9.15
C VAL A 401 14.24 12.51 7.85
N GLY A 402 14.58 13.67 7.31
CA GLY A 402 15.26 13.72 6.03
C GLY A 402 16.06 14.99 5.84
N PHE A 403 16.65 15.13 4.68
CA PHE A 403 17.35 16.34 4.27
C PHE A 403 17.13 16.63 2.78
N LYS A 404 17.31 17.89 2.42
CA LYS A 404 17.43 18.36 1.04
C LYS A 404 18.76 19.08 0.85
N ALA A 405 19.49 18.71 -0.20
CA ALA A 405 20.78 19.28 -0.55
C ALA A 405 20.75 19.87 -1.96
N ASN A 406 21.11 21.14 -2.09
CA ASN A 406 21.31 21.80 -3.37
C ASN A 406 22.69 21.42 -3.93
N ILE A 407 22.73 20.42 -4.80
CA ILE A 407 23.97 19.87 -5.37
C ILE A 407 24.42 20.61 -6.64
N ALA A 408 23.50 21.32 -7.31
CA ALA A 408 23.80 22.20 -8.44
C ALA A 408 22.79 23.34 -8.46
N THR A 409 23.02 24.39 -9.24
CA THR A 409 22.26 25.65 -9.23
C THR A 409 20.73 25.48 -9.21
N ARG A 410 20.19 24.39 -9.76
CA ARG A 410 18.75 24.14 -9.89
C ARG A 410 18.39 22.68 -9.59
N VAL A 411 19.29 21.94 -8.94
CA VAL A 411 19.11 20.52 -8.66
C VAL A 411 19.15 20.29 -7.16
N LEU A 412 18.10 19.70 -6.62
CA LEU A 412 18.02 19.24 -5.24
C LEU A 412 18.13 17.73 -5.23
N LEU A 413 18.90 17.21 -4.28
CA LEU A 413 18.88 15.84 -3.84
C LEU A 413 18.12 15.82 -2.52
N ASP A 414 17.16 14.90 -2.36
CA ASP A 414 16.46 14.67 -1.11
C ASP A 414 16.59 13.22 -0.68
N PHE A 415 16.70 13.05 0.61
CA PHE A 415 16.68 11.76 1.28
C PHE A 415 15.76 11.84 2.50
N ASN A 416 14.96 10.84 2.71
CA ASN A 416 14.05 10.77 3.84
C ASN A 416 13.94 9.32 4.36
N MET A 417 13.85 9.17 5.67
CA MET A 417 13.52 7.92 6.35
C MET A 417 12.21 8.11 7.09
N ARG A 418 11.20 7.32 6.74
CA ARG A 418 9.92 7.30 7.44
C ARG A 418 9.91 6.14 8.44
N PHE A 419 9.48 6.42 9.65
CA PHE A 419 9.36 5.48 10.77
C PHE A 419 7.90 5.36 11.18
N ARG A 420 7.37 4.16 11.16
CA ARG A 420 6.01 3.89 11.62
C ARG A 420 5.93 4.03 13.15
N ILE A 421 4.87 4.68 13.65
CA ILE A 421 4.61 4.89 15.08
C ILE A 421 3.46 4.00 15.55
N SER A 422 2.38 3.90 14.74
CA SER A 422 1.21 3.09 15.07
C SER A 422 1.35 1.66 14.55
N GLU A 423 0.74 0.70 15.24
CA GLU A 423 0.66 -0.71 14.84
C GLU A 423 -0.62 -1.04 14.03
N ASN A 424 -1.52 -0.08 13.85
CA ASN A 424 -2.74 -0.28 13.07
C ASN A 424 -2.46 -0.22 11.56
N GLY A 425 -3.22 -0.97 10.79
CA GLY A 425 -3.06 -1.09 9.34
C GLY A 425 -1.83 -1.91 8.95
N LEU A 426 -1.46 -1.84 7.69
CA LEU A 426 -0.26 -2.49 7.16
C LEU A 426 0.97 -1.67 7.54
N VAL A 427 1.89 -2.27 8.27
CA VAL A 427 3.04 -1.59 8.87
C VAL A 427 4.30 -1.92 8.12
N ASP A 428 4.98 -0.88 7.68
CA ASP A 428 6.39 -0.87 7.31
C ASP A 428 7.15 -0.03 8.36
N ARG A 429 8.01 -0.65 9.14
CA ARG A 429 8.71 0.03 10.24
C ARG A 429 9.61 1.15 9.78
N VAL A 430 10.27 0.96 8.64
CA VAL A 430 11.25 1.92 8.10
C VAL A 430 11.18 1.96 6.57
N ALA A 431 10.64 3.03 6.01
CA ALA A 431 10.56 3.24 4.58
C ALA A 431 11.55 4.34 4.11
N PRO A 432 12.59 3.98 3.37
CA PRO A 432 13.50 4.96 2.76
C PRO A 432 12.87 5.62 1.53
N LEU A 433 13.21 6.91 1.32
CA LEU A 433 12.92 7.66 0.12
C LEU A 433 14.18 8.41 -0.34
N LEU A 434 14.47 8.32 -1.61
CA LEU A 434 15.51 9.09 -2.29
C LEU A 434 14.89 9.83 -3.46
N GLY A 435 15.15 11.13 -3.57
CA GLY A 435 14.60 11.97 -4.64
C GLY A 435 15.63 12.91 -5.27
N VAL A 436 15.32 13.31 -6.49
CA VAL A 436 16.03 14.36 -7.22
C VAL A 436 15.01 15.27 -7.86
N GLU A 437 15.14 16.55 -7.61
CA GLU A 437 14.29 17.58 -8.20
C GLU A 437 15.12 18.55 -9.06
N TRP A 438 14.57 18.93 -10.19
CA TRP A 438 15.16 19.92 -11.10
C TRP A 438 14.13 21.00 -11.45
N SER A 439 14.48 22.26 -11.22
CA SER A 439 13.63 23.43 -11.49
C SER A 439 14.18 24.29 -12.63
N PHE A 440 13.28 24.78 -13.51
CA PHE A 440 13.62 25.60 -14.68
C PHE A 440 12.98 26.98 -14.60
#